data_d464e90ef4246b41b3d5ece7e347797e
#
_entry.id   d464e90ef4246b41b3d5ece7e347797e
#
_cell.length_a   1.000
_cell.length_b   1.000
_cell.length_c   1.000
_cell.angle_alpha   90.00
_cell.angle_beta   90.00
_cell.angle_gamma   90.00
#
_symmetry.space_group_name_H-M   'P 1'
#
loop_
_entity.id
_entity.type
_entity.pdbx_description
1 polymer ?
#
loop_
_entity_poly.entity_id
_entity_poly.type
_entity_poly.pdbx_seq_one_letter_code
_entity_poly.pdbx_strand_id
1 'polypeptide(L)'
;MRITSRLLSAGIVTAMLFAFTANANAQSRRSSLHGSLVLEDVTDAYFMPQLLLKYRNLMQIDMGTSADQGSGLLIFGTDQMAFGIVAHRGDNVSPSGAAMLSAEGLPGAILNGAVSFPLLNQFGTPSTIVDLLMSMKLGDEAALGFRLGIANAGTSTSPDSGDSTGVSQTSLNIGAGYSMLGEALRMDLSLNLNIGLGSDTTNGVDNETSGNDIRIGLNGRFYLPMEDQVELAIIGGINLGFGGITQSAGGNDVSSSNFDLGIIAGAGPVYKLGKARIGAYGFLGFSTSSQDPNTDQDNDDSSGTSITIPGVHMAMEVDVTDWFKFRGGLEYAWMIQSQSDSAGNSQGQNSGSFGWSGGFGLVFDKFTADFALHNSFFTTGPNFLGGGTGFAASASAAYSF
;
A
#
# COMPACT_ATOMS: atom_id res chain seq x y z
N MET A 1 17.40 3.59 38.22
CA MET A 1 16.95 4.17 36.97
C MET A 1 16.61 3.15 35.84
N ARG A 2 17.15 1.94 35.80
CA ARG A 2 16.85 0.92 34.77
C ARG A 2 15.51 0.15 34.97
N ILE A 3 14.94 0.13 36.15
CA ILE A 3 13.68 -0.60 36.45
C ILE A 3 12.45 0.24 36.05
N THR A 4 12.52 1.54 36.18
CA THR A 4 11.42 2.45 35.79
C THR A 4 11.17 2.49 34.28
N SER A 5 12.23 2.34 33.45
CA SER A 5 12.06 2.28 31.99
C SER A 5 11.36 1.00 31.52
N ARG A 6 11.65 -0.14 32.16
CA ARG A 6 11.02 -1.43 31.82
C ARG A 6 9.53 -1.49 32.24
N LEU A 7 9.19 -0.90 33.37
CA LEU A 7 7.80 -0.79 33.83
C LEU A 7 6.98 0.19 32.96
N LEU A 8 7.60 1.28 32.51
CA LEU A 8 6.98 2.23 31.58
C LEU A 8 6.72 1.59 30.22
N SER A 9 7.70 0.83 29.69
CA SER A 9 7.55 0.10 28.42
C SER A 9 6.45 -0.96 28.51
N ALA A 10 6.36 -1.71 29.59
CA ALA A 10 5.30 -2.70 29.80
C ALA A 10 3.91 -2.03 29.94
N GLY A 11 3.82 -0.90 30.65
CA GLY A 11 2.59 -0.13 30.79
C GLY A 11 2.08 0.46 29.47
N ILE A 12 2.98 0.94 28.61
CA ILE A 12 2.65 1.46 27.28
C ILE A 12 2.16 0.33 26.37
N VAL A 13 2.83 -0.82 26.35
CA VAL A 13 2.39 -1.98 25.57
C VAL A 13 1.00 -2.48 26.03
N THR A 14 0.73 -2.47 27.32
CA THR A 14 -0.58 -2.85 27.86
C THR A 14 -1.65 -1.82 27.51
N ALA A 15 -1.35 -0.52 27.57
CA ALA A 15 -2.27 0.53 27.14
C ALA A 15 -2.57 0.49 25.65
N MET A 16 -1.60 0.07 24.81
CA MET A 16 -1.80 -0.13 23.38
C MET A 16 -2.83 -1.21 23.07
N LEU A 17 -2.90 -2.29 23.87
CA LEU A 17 -3.82 -3.41 23.65
C LEU A 17 -5.30 -3.05 23.91
N PHE A 18 -5.61 -1.92 24.54
CA PHE A 18 -6.98 -1.51 24.90
C PHE A 18 -7.56 -0.36 24.07
N ALA A 19 -6.82 0.21 23.10
CA ALA A 19 -7.23 1.46 22.43
C ALA A 19 -7.94 1.29 21.07
N PHE A 20 -8.20 0.06 20.60
CA PHE A 20 -8.54 -0.16 19.20
C PHE A 20 -10.02 -0.49 18.94
N THR A 21 -10.73 0.42 18.28
CA THR A 21 -12.02 0.16 17.63
C THR A 21 -12.23 1.09 16.42
N ALA A 22 -11.72 0.76 15.25
CA ALA A 22 -12.14 1.28 13.93
C ALA A 22 -11.31 0.68 12.78
N ASN A 23 -11.84 0.64 11.56
CA ASN A 23 -11.19 0.06 10.38
C ASN A 23 -10.05 0.97 9.88
N ALA A 24 -8.79 0.56 10.02
CA ALA A 24 -7.65 1.26 9.45
C ALA A 24 -6.49 0.30 9.13
N ASN A 25 -5.73 0.65 8.10
CA ASN A 25 -4.57 -0.10 7.65
C ASN A 25 -3.39 0.02 8.62
N ALA A 26 -2.72 -1.09 8.83
CA ALA A 26 -1.54 -1.16 9.68
C ALA A 26 -0.33 -0.60 8.92
N GLN A 27 0.13 0.58 9.22
CA GLN A 27 1.38 1.25 8.83
C GLN A 27 1.38 2.66 9.42
N SER A 28 1.40 2.72 10.74
CA SER A 28 1.07 3.96 11.49
C SER A 28 1.92 5.16 11.13
N ARG A 29 3.23 4.96 10.90
CA ARG A 29 4.09 6.08 10.51
C ARG A 29 3.72 6.58 9.11
N ARG A 30 3.55 5.68 8.14
CA ARG A 30 3.16 6.03 6.77
C ARG A 30 1.78 6.66 6.70
N SER A 31 0.80 6.10 7.41
CA SER A 31 -0.56 6.65 7.50
C SER A 31 -0.55 8.06 8.13
N SER A 32 0.27 8.30 9.16
CA SER A 32 0.39 9.63 9.76
C SER A 32 1.01 10.69 8.84
N LEU A 33 1.81 10.26 7.85
CA LEU A 33 2.39 11.09 6.79
C LEU A 33 1.52 11.16 5.52
N HIS A 34 0.28 10.70 5.62
CA HIS A 34 -0.68 10.62 4.51
C HIS A 34 -0.12 9.88 3.28
N GLY A 35 0.63 8.80 3.51
CA GLY A 35 1.19 8.00 2.43
C GLY A 35 2.34 8.65 1.66
N SER A 36 3.04 9.62 2.23
CA SER A 36 4.12 10.36 1.55
C SER A 36 5.10 9.43 0.82
N LEU A 37 5.37 9.73 -0.44
CA LEU A 37 6.35 9.01 -1.26
C LEU A 37 7.77 9.59 -1.14
N VAL A 38 7.90 10.80 -0.63
CA VAL A 38 9.19 11.51 -0.55
C VAL A 38 9.80 11.47 0.85
N LEU A 39 9.01 11.18 1.89
CA LEU A 39 9.51 10.88 3.22
C LEU A 39 9.56 9.35 3.40
N GLU A 40 10.77 8.81 3.32
CA GLU A 40 11.01 7.36 3.35
C GLU A 40 10.52 6.68 4.63
N ASP A 41 9.97 5.49 4.47
CA ASP A 41 9.47 4.63 5.54
C ASP A 41 10.01 3.21 5.40
N VAL A 42 10.07 2.45 6.51
CA VAL A 42 10.49 1.04 6.46
C VAL A 42 9.58 0.18 5.59
N THR A 43 8.32 0.55 5.49
CA THR A 43 7.34 -0.13 4.64
C THR A 43 7.59 0.06 3.15
N ASP A 44 8.42 1.04 2.77
CA ASP A 44 8.89 1.18 1.40
C ASP A 44 9.64 -0.08 0.92
N ALA A 45 10.27 -0.83 1.84
CA ALA A 45 10.94 -2.08 1.52
C ALA A 45 10.01 -3.17 0.94
N TYR A 46 8.69 -3.05 1.12
CA TYR A 46 7.73 -4.01 0.56
C TYR A 46 7.63 -3.94 -0.97
N PHE A 47 7.87 -2.79 -1.56
CA PHE A 47 7.85 -2.59 -3.01
C PHE A 47 9.20 -2.11 -3.57
N MET A 48 10.11 -1.69 -2.69
CA MET A 48 11.51 -1.33 -3.00
C MET A 48 12.45 -2.15 -2.11
N PRO A 49 12.61 -3.46 -2.37
CA PRO A 49 13.31 -4.37 -1.45
C PRO A 49 14.79 -4.04 -1.24
N GLN A 50 15.41 -3.28 -2.14
CA GLN A 50 16.77 -2.78 -1.99
C GLN A 50 16.95 -1.86 -0.76
N LEU A 51 15.86 -1.27 -0.25
CA LEU A 51 15.89 -0.39 0.93
C LEU A 51 16.05 -1.14 2.25
N LEU A 52 15.95 -2.49 2.28
CA LEU A 52 16.17 -3.27 3.49
C LEU A 52 17.50 -2.96 4.18
N LEU A 53 18.55 -2.69 3.40
CA LEU A 53 19.87 -2.35 3.94
C LEU A 53 19.86 -1.13 4.88
N LYS A 54 18.90 -0.20 4.70
CA LYS A 54 18.72 0.96 5.60
C LYS A 54 18.12 0.60 6.94
N TYR A 55 17.38 -0.52 7.02
CA TYR A 55 16.56 -0.91 8.17
C TYR A 55 17.01 -2.23 8.80
N ARG A 56 18.28 -2.53 8.72
CA ARG A 56 18.86 -3.78 9.26
C ARG A 56 18.58 -3.95 10.75
N ASN A 57 18.42 -5.22 11.15
CA ASN A 57 18.23 -5.62 12.54
C ASN A 57 17.02 -4.91 13.18
N LEU A 58 15.90 -4.96 12.48
CA LEU A 58 14.64 -4.37 12.89
C LEU A 58 13.55 -5.44 12.96
N MET A 59 12.80 -5.44 14.04
CA MET A 59 11.51 -6.12 14.13
C MET A 59 10.42 -5.06 14.27
N GLN A 60 9.37 -5.14 13.45
CA GLN A 60 8.21 -4.28 13.53
C GLN A 60 6.94 -5.11 13.56
N ILE A 61 5.99 -4.68 14.35
CA ILE A 61 4.63 -5.19 14.38
C ILE A 61 3.71 -4.00 14.14
N ASP A 62 2.87 -4.13 13.15
CA ASP A 62 1.81 -3.18 12.85
C ASP A 62 0.48 -3.75 13.32
N MET A 63 -0.32 -2.91 13.96
CA MET A 63 -1.64 -3.26 14.46
C MET A 63 -2.65 -2.29 13.85
N GLY A 64 -3.55 -2.83 13.04
CA GLY A 64 -4.73 -2.14 12.58
C GLY A 64 -5.86 -2.23 13.59
N THR A 65 -7.01 -1.73 13.21
CA THR A 65 -8.19 -1.67 14.08
C THR A 65 -9.07 -2.92 14.01
N SER A 66 -8.80 -3.84 13.10
CA SER A 66 -9.40 -5.18 13.06
C SER A 66 -8.32 -6.26 13.15
N ALA A 67 -8.71 -7.45 13.59
CA ALA A 67 -7.80 -8.59 13.75
C ALA A 67 -7.09 -8.98 12.45
N ASP A 68 -7.72 -8.68 11.31
CA ASP A 68 -7.23 -9.03 9.98
C ASP A 68 -6.27 -7.97 9.39
N GLN A 69 -5.96 -6.92 10.13
CA GLN A 69 -5.13 -5.79 9.67
C GLN A 69 -3.77 -5.69 10.36
N GLY A 70 -3.36 -6.72 11.07
CA GLY A 70 -2.03 -6.78 11.66
C GLY A 70 -0.98 -7.23 10.66
N SER A 71 0.27 -6.75 10.79
CA SER A 71 1.40 -7.28 10.02
C SER A 71 2.66 -7.36 10.88
N GLY A 72 3.57 -8.26 10.51
CA GLY A 72 4.87 -8.40 11.14
C GLY A 72 5.98 -8.30 10.11
N LEU A 73 7.03 -7.54 10.43
CA LEU A 73 8.23 -7.41 9.62
C LEU A 73 9.44 -7.73 10.50
N LEU A 74 10.28 -8.64 10.04
CA LEU A 74 11.58 -8.92 10.62
C LEU A 74 12.66 -8.69 9.56
N ILE A 75 13.62 -7.83 9.86
CA ILE A 75 14.80 -7.58 9.01
C ILE A 75 16.04 -7.90 9.79
N PHE A 76 16.92 -8.71 9.22
CA PHE A 76 18.22 -9.05 9.80
C PHE A 76 19.29 -9.06 8.71
N GLY A 77 20.53 -8.80 9.09
CA GLY A 77 21.61 -8.79 8.12
C GLY A 77 22.88 -8.10 8.57
N THR A 78 23.77 -7.94 7.62
CA THR A 78 25.06 -7.27 7.72
C THR A 78 25.07 -5.98 6.93
N ASP A 79 26.22 -5.29 6.89
CA ASP A 79 26.40 -4.09 6.05
C ASP A 79 26.37 -4.40 4.55
N GLN A 80 26.56 -5.67 4.18
CA GLN A 80 26.61 -6.11 2.78
C GLN A 80 25.29 -6.72 2.30
N MET A 81 24.53 -7.36 3.19
CA MET A 81 23.30 -8.07 2.85
C MET A 81 22.28 -7.96 3.97
N ALA A 82 21.02 -7.81 3.60
CA ALA A 82 19.89 -7.87 4.52
C ALA A 82 18.80 -8.80 3.98
N PHE A 83 18.14 -9.50 4.89
CA PHE A 83 17.01 -10.37 4.62
C PHE A 83 15.81 -9.87 5.43
N GLY A 84 14.63 -9.96 4.83
CA GLY A 84 13.38 -9.57 5.47
C GLY A 84 12.33 -10.66 5.31
N ILE A 85 11.52 -10.81 6.34
CA ILE A 85 10.31 -11.64 6.32
C ILE A 85 9.15 -10.74 6.73
N VAL A 86 8.14 -10.67 5.87
CA VAL A 86 6.86 -10.01 6.18
C VAL A 86 5.80 -11.08 6.33
N ALA A 87 5.06 -11.03 7.42
CA ALA A 87 3.96 -11.93 7.68
C ALA A 87 2.66 -11.15 7.86
N HIS A 88 1.59 -11.68 7.28
CA HIS A 88 0.23 -11.15 7.40
C HIS A 88 0.15 -9.65 7.09
N ARG A 89 0.59 -9.26 5.91
CA ARG A 89 0.41 -7.90 5.44
C ARG A 89 -1.06 -7.71 5.07
N GLY A 90 -1.74 -6.77 5.73
CA GLY A 90 -3.16 -6.48 5.47
C GLY A 90 -3.41 -6.14 4.00
N ASP A 91 -4.52 -6.61 3.48
CA ASP A 91 -4.85 -6.76 2.05
C ASP A 91 -5.00 -5.47 1.25
N ASN A 92 -5.01 -4.33 1.92
CA ASN A 92 -5.11 -3.03 1.25
C ASN A 92 -3.76 -2.54 0.69
N VAL A 93 -2.69 -3.27 0.93
CA VAL A 93 -1.45 -3.08 0.20
C VAL A 93 -1.49 -3.99 -1.02
N SER A 94 -2.12 -3.53 -2.10
CA SER A 94 -2.03 -4.24 -3.38
C SER A 94 -0.56 -4.58 -3.62
N PRO A 95 -0.23 -5.85 -3.86
CA PRO A 95 1.16 -6.26 -4.06
C PRO A 95 1.77 -5.70 -5.35
N SER A 96 1.02 -5.01 -6.17
CA SER A 96 1.48 -4.32 -7.37
C SER A 96 2.13 -2.98 -7.03
N GLY A 97 2.87 -2.39 -7.95
CA GLY A 97 3.33 -1.01 -7.86
C GLY A 97 2.21 0.00 -7.59
N ALA A 98 0.93 -0.39 -7.78
CA ALA A 98 -0.23 0.30 -7.26
C ALA A 98 -0.20 0.49 -5.73
N ALA A 99 0.49 -0.36 -4.97
CA ALA A 99 0.68 -0.13 -3.52
C ALA A 99 1.45 1.16 -3.21
N MET A 100 2.36 1.56 -4.08
CA MET A 100 3.05 2.84 -3.97
C MET A 100 2.11 4.00 -4.26
N LEU A 101 1.14 3.79 -5.12
CA LEU A 101 0.20 4.78 -5.62
C LEU A 101 -1.16 4.69 -4.88
N SER A 102 -1.44 3.58 -4.19
CA SER A 102 -2.63 3.36 -3.34
C SER A 102 -2.33 3.52 -1.84
N ALA A 103 -1.15 3.96 -1.46
CA ALA A 103 -0.92 4.42 -0.10
C ALA A 103 -2.01 5.44 0.24
N GLU A 104 -2.64 5.26 1.40
CA GLU A 104 -3.69 6.18 1.86
C GLU A 104 -3.23 7.62 1.64
N GLY A 105 -3.92 8.34 0.77
CA GLY A 105 -3.59 9.73 0.48
C GLY A 105 -3.09 10.03 -0.92
N LEU A 106 -2.32 9.20 -1.58
CA LEU A 106 -2.22 9.38 -3.03
C LEU A 106 -3.52 8.94 -3.66
N PRO A 107 -3.90 9.54 -4.77
CA PRO A 107 -5.18 9.24 -5.35
C PRO A 107 -5.29 7.74 -5.67
N GLY A 108 -5.40 6.96 -4.63
CA GLY A 108 -5.94 5.62 -4.64
C GLY A 108 -7.26 5.64 -5.42
N ALA A 109 -7.95 6.78 -5.36
CA ALA A 109 -9.05 7.09 -6.25
C ALA A 109 -8.66 7.13 -7.73
N ILE A 110 -7.44 7.55 -8.12
CA ILE A 110 -7.03 7.53 -9.53
C ILE A 110 -6.72 6.11 -9.99
N LEU A 111 -6.13 5.30 -9.12
CA LEU A 111 -5.81 3.91 -9.43
C LEU A 111 -6.90 2.94 -8.94
N ASN A 112 -7.59 3.22 -7.84
CA ASN A 112 -8.72 2.43 -7.35
C ASN A 112 -10.05 2.79 -8.02
N GLY A 113 -10.22 3.99 -8.54
CA GLY A 113 -11.44 4.40 -9.27
C GLY A 113 -11.51 3.81 -10.67
N ALA A 114 -10.37 3.53 -11.30
CA ALA A 114 -10.27 2.94 -12.62
C ALA A 114 -9.60 1.55 -12.63
N VAL A 115 -9.03 1.11 -11.52
CA VAL A 115 -8.26 -0.15 -11.41
C VAL A 115 -8.80 -1.00 -10.26
N SER A 116 -10.10 -1.01 -10.03
CA SER A 116 -10.66 -2.10 -9.24
C SER A 116 -10.74 -3.31 -10.17
N PHE A 117 -10.08 -4.41 -9.79
CA PHE A 117 -10.33 -5.71 -10.39
C PHE A 117 -11.58 -6.30 -9.72
N PRO A 118 -12.79 -5.92 -10.13
CA PRO A 118 -13.99 -6.49 -9.56
C PRO A 118 -14.04 -7.99 -9.81
N LEU A 119 -13.28 -8.44 -10.82
CA LEU A 119 -13.31 -9.82 -11.27
C LEU A 119 -12.69 -10.79 -10.26
N LEU A 120 -11.50 -10.52 -9.72
CA LEU A 120 -10.91 -11.41 -8.71
C LEU A 120 -11.45 -11.20 -7.30
N ASN A 121 -12.05 -10.06 -7.00
CA ASN A 121 -12.66 -9.81 -5.68
C ASN A 121 -13.81 -10.77 -5.35
N GLN A 122 -14.46 -11.36 -6.35
CA GLN A 122 -15.47 -12.39 -6.15
C GLN A 122 -14.88 -13.68 -5.58
N PHE A 123 -13.59 -13.96 -5.78
CA PHE A 123 -12.91 -15.13 -5.23
C PHE A 123 -12.37 -14.91 -3.80
N GLY A 124 -12.71 -13.79 -3.19
CA GLY A 124 -12.24 -13.38 -1.86
C GLY A 124 -10.91 -12.64 -1.90
N THR A 125 -10.60 -11.93 -0.84
CA THR A 125 -9.33 -11.21 -0.69
C THR A 125 -8.32 -12.10 0.03
N PRO A 126 -7.10 -12.30 -0.52
CA PRO A 126 -6.09 -13.12 0.14
C PRO A 126 -5.79 -12.63 1.56
N SER A 127 -6.03 -13.44 2.56
CA SER A 127 -5.89 -13.08 3.98
C SER A 127 -4.53 -13.44 4.58
N THR A 128 -3.78 -14.32 3.94
CA THR A 128 -2.47 -14.77 4.41
C THR A 128 -1.40 -14.40 3.40
N ILE A 129 -0.51 -13.50 3.78
CA ILE A 129 0.60 -13.05 2.95
C ILE A 129 1.91 -13.32 3.68
N VAL A 130 2.85 -13.96 2.99
CA VAL A 130 4.24 -14.08 3.41
C VAL A 130 5.12 -13.57 2.28
N ASP A 131 5.91 -12.53 2.56
CA ASP A 131 6.92 -12.02 1.64
C ASP A 131 8.33 -12.33 2.18
N LEU A 132 9.19 -12.83 1.32
CA LEU A 132 10.61 -12.95 1.56
C LEU A 132 11.32 -11.83 0.79
N LEU A 133 12.12 -11.08 1.49
CA LEU A 133 12.85 -9.93 0.96
C LEU A 133 14.34 -10.17 1.11
N MET A 134 15.12 -9.71 0.14
CA MET A 134 16.59 -9.73 0.20
C MET A 134 17.13 -8.44 -0.40
N SER A 135 18.18 -7.91 0.18
CA SER A 135 18.94 -6.81 -0.39
C SER A 135 20.43 -7.06 -0.27
N MET A 136 21.18 -6.66 -1.27
CA MET A 136 22.63 -6.75 -1.29
C MET A 136 23.27 -5.45 -1.77
N LYS A 137 24.38 -5.09 -1.16
CA LYS A 137 25.18 -3.93 -1.56
C LYS A 137 26.00 -4.26 -2.80
N LEU A 138 26.05 -3.35 -3.77
CA LEU A 138 26.87 -3.42 -4.97
C LEU A 138 27.91 -2.30 -4.91
N GLY A 139 29.12 -2.62 -4.46
CA GLY A 139 30.13 -1.60 -4.19
C GLY A 139 29.69 -0.68 -3.04
N ASP A 140 30.10 0.60 -3.07
CA ASP A 140 29.82 1.55 -1.99
C ASP A 140 28.56 2.38 -2.18
N GLU A 141 28.12 2.54 -3.43
CA GLU A 141 27.07 3.49 -3.79
C GLU A 141 25.79 2.86 -4.35
N ALA A 142 25.70 1.54 -4.42
CA ALA A 142 24.52 0.90 -4.99
C ALA A 142 24.02 -0.29 -4.18
N ALA A 143 22.75 -0.60 -4.32
CA ALA A 143 22.13 -1.78 -3.75
C ALA A 143 21.13 -2.41 -4.73
N LEU A 144 21.05 -3.75 -4.72
CA LEU A 144 20.01 -4.54 -5.37
C LEU A 144 19.10 -5.13 -4.31
N GLY A 145 17.83 -5.29 -4.65
CA GLY A 145 16.84 -5.94 -3.80
C GLY A 145 15.96 -6.89 -4.60
N PHE A 146 15.47 -7.92 -3.92
CA PHE A 146 14.55 -8.92 -4.47
C PHE A 146 13.44 -9.20 -3.48
N ARG A 147 12.27 -9.51 -4.00
CA ARG A 147 11.08 -9.89 -3.25
C ARG A 147 10.44 -11.11 -3.89
N LEU A 148 9.98 -12.03 -3.04
CA LEU A 148 9.12 -13.14 -3.41
C LEU A 148 8.02 -13.26 -2.37
N GLY A 149 6.76 -13.13 -2.78
CA GLY A 149 5.61 -13.16 -1.89
C GLY A 149 4.55 -14.13 -2.39
N ILE A 150 3.86 -14.73 -1.45
CA ILE A 150 2.69 -15.58 -1.68
C ILE A 150 1.54 -15.11 -0.79
N ALA A 151 0.36 -15.01 -1.39
CA ALA A 151 -0.88 -14.76 -0.67
C ALA A 151 -1.95 -15.76 -1.11
N ASN A 152 -2.79 -16.18 -0.17
CA ASN A 152 -3.89 -17.09 -0.44
C ASN A 152 -5.13 -16.69 0.38
N ALA A 153 -6.30 -16.83 -0.24
CA ALA A 153 -7.59 -16.84 0.43
C ALA A 153 -8.38 -18.04 -0.10
N GLY A 154 -9.18 -18.64 0.76
CA GLY A 154 -10.07 -19.70 0.33
C GLY A 154 -11.12 -19.99 1.37
N THR A 155 -12.34 -20.27 0.90
CA THR A 155 -13.43 -20.78 1.72
C THR A 155 -14.00 -21.99 1.00
N SER A 156 -14.25 -23.05 1.75
CA SER A 156 -14.96 -24.23 1.23
C SER A 156 -16.08 -24.60 2.19
N THR A 157 -17.23 -24.91 1.64
CA THR A 157 -18.38 -25.40 2.39
C THR A 157 -18.79 -26.75 1.81
N SER A 158 -18.80 -27.76 2.63
CA SER A 158 -19.27 -29.10 2.26
C SER A 158 -20.49 -29.43 3.11
N PRO A 159 -21.71 -29.16 2.62
CA PRO A 159 -22.93 -29.58 3.32
C PRO A 159 -23.08 -31.08 3.27
N ASP A 160 -23.79 -31.66 4.26
CA ASP A 160 -24.05 -33.09 4.36
C ASP A 160 -24.84 -33.69 3.16
N SER A 161 -25.38 -32.82 2.30
CA SER A 161 -26.09 -33.18 1.05
C SER A 161 -25.17 -33.50 -0.15
N GLY A 162 -23.86 -33.36 -0.02
CA GLY A 162 -22.89 -33.80 -1.04
C GLY A 162 -22.44 -32.70 -2.04
N ASP A 163 -23.09 -31.55 -2.04
CA ASP A 163 -22.68 -30.42 -2.92
C ASP A 163 -21.65 -29.55 -2.19
N SER A 164 -20.41 -29.61 -2.58
CA SER A 164 -19.37 -28.72 -2.03
C SER A 164 -19.20 -27.48 -2.90
N THR A 165 -19.16 -26.34 -2.27
CA THR A 165 -18.77 -25.08 -2.91
C THR A 165 -17.40 -24.66 -2.41
N GLY A 166 -16.52 -24.25 -3.31
CA GLY A 166 -15.20 -23.77 -2.96
C GLY A 166 -14.84 -22.51 -3.74
N VAL A 167 -14.41 -21.48 -3.02
CA VAL A 167 -13.88 -20.27 -3.60
C VAL A 167 -12.44 -20.11 -3.13
N SER A 168 -11.53 -19.88 -4.05
CA SER A 168 -10.10 -19.68 -3.72
C SER A 168 -9.45 -18.63 -4.60
N GLN A 169 -8.54 -17.88 -4.00
CA GLN A 169 -7.65 -16.98 -4.70
C GLN A 169 -6.21 -17.18 -4.23
N THR A 170 -5.28 -17.28 -5.15
CA THR A 170 -3.84 -17.32 -4.87
C THR A 170 -3.14 -16.21 -5.64
N SER A 171 -2.19 -15.55 -5.00
CA SER A 171 -1.39 -14.51 -5.64
C SER A 171 0.10 -14.74 -5.39
N LEU A 172 0.90 -14.58 -6.45
CA LEU A 172 2.36 -14.64 -6.43
C LEU A 172 2.90 -13.24 -6.72
N ASN A 173 3.82 -12.77 -5.88
CA ASN A 173 4.43 -11.45 -5.98
C ASN A 173 5.94 -11.59 -6.19
N ILE A 174 6.46 -11.02 -7.26
CA ILE A 174 7.89 -11.00 -7.56
C ILE A 174 8.32 -9.54 -7.71
N GLY A 175 9.35 -9.13 -6.98
CA GLY A 175 9.88 -7.78 -7.03
C GLY A 175 11.38 -7.75 -7.20
N ALA A 176 11.86 -6.75 -7.93
CA ALA A 176 13.28 -6.41 -8.02
C ALA A 176 13.44 -4.91 -7.84
N GLY A 177 14.54 -4.49 -7.21
CA GLY A 177 14.80 -3.09 -6.98
C GLY A 177 16.29 -2.76 -7.06
N TYR A 178 16.57 -1.51 -7.43
CA TYR A 178 17.91 -0.95 -7.51
C TYR A 178 17.93 0.43 -6.85
N SER A 179 18.92 0.66 -6.00
CA SER A 179 19.20 1.98 -5.45
C SER A 179 20.60 2.42 -5.82
N MET A 180 20.74 3.71 -6.12
CA MET A 180 22.01 4.41 -6.21
C MET A 180 22.05 5.50 -5.13
N LEU A 181 23.15 5.54 -4.37
CA LEU A 181 23.33 6.40 -3.19
C LEU A 181 24.44 7.44 -3.43
N GLY A 182 24.60 7.89 -4.66
CA GLY A 182 25.63 8.89 -5.01
C GLY A 182 25.35 10.27 -4.39
N GLU A 183 26.41 11.05 -4.17
CA GLU A 183 26.31 12.40 -3.59
C GLU A 183 25.53 13.37 -4.50
N ALA A 184 25.68 13.24 -5.82
CA ALA A 184 25.03 14.12 -6.80
C ALA A 184 23.59 13.69 -7.13
N LEU A 185 23.27 12.42 -6.94
CA LEU A 185 21.97 11.85 -7.24
C LEU A 185 21.74 10.62 -6.38
N ARG A 186 20.64 10.61 -5.64
CA ARG A 186 20.11 9.39 -5.03
C ARG A 186 18.90 8.92 -5.84
N MET A 187 18.84 7.63 -6.14
CA MET A 187 17.79 7.06 -6.96
C MET A 187 17.35 5.72 -6.39
N ASP A 188 16.05 5.49 -6.35
CA ASP A 188 15.42 4.21 -6.03
C ASP A 188 14.49 3.81 -7.18
N LEU A 189 14.70 2.64 -7.76
CA LEU A 189 13.85 2.07 -8.81
C LEU A 189 13.34 0.71 -8.35
N SER A 190 12.12 0.36 -8.72
CA SER A 190 11.59 -1.00 -8.51
C SER A 190 10.69 -1.45 -9.65
N LEU A 191 10.76 -2.75 -9.93
CA LEU A 191 9.88 -3.49 -10.82
C LEU A 191 9.16 -4.56 -10.00
N ASN A 192 7.84 -4.61 -10.09
CA ASN A 192 7.01 -5.57 -9.37
C ASN A 192 6.10 -6.29 -10.38
N LEU A 193 6.03 -7.61 -10.27
CA LEU A 193 5.14 -8.48 -11.01
C LEU A 193 4.22 -9.19 -10.02
N ASN A 194 2.92 -9.12 -10.25
CA ASN A 194 1.93 -9.85 -9.48
C ASN A 194 1.12 -10.72 -10.42
N ILE A 195 0.87 -11.95 -10.00
CA ILE A 195 0.07 -12.93 -10.72
C ILE A 195 -1.01 -13.42 -9.75
N GLY A 196 -2.26 -13.12 -10.05
CA GLY A 196 -3.43 -13.59 -9.31
C GLY A 196 -4.13 -14.71 -10.07
N LEU A 197 -4.56 -15.74 -9.37
CA LEU A 197 -5.37 -16.84 -9.89
C LEU A 197 -6.55 -17.04 -8.94
N GLY A 198 -7.76 -17.05 -9.49
CA GLY A 198 -8.99 -17.27 -8.73
C GLY A 198 -9.79 -18.44 -9.31
N SER A 199 -10.47 -19.16 -8.45
CA SER A 199 -11.41 -20.20 -8.87
C SER A 199 -12.60 -20.25 -7.92
N ASP A 200 -13.78 -20.49 -8.49
CA ASP A 200 -15.01 -20.79 -7.78
C ASP A 200 -15.63 -22.04 -8.42
N THR A 201 -15.83 -23.06 -7.62
CA THR A 201 -16.45 -24.31 -8.03
C THR A 201 -17.70 -24.55 -7.22
N THR A 202 -18.84 -24.67 -7.88
CA THR A 202 -20.10 -25.04 -7.27
C THR A 202 -20.44 -26.46 -7.73
N ASN A 203 -20.35 -27.44 -6.82
CA ASN A 203 -20.72 -28.81 -7.12
C ASN A 203 -22.27 -28.96 -7.27
N GLY A 204 -22.69 -29.76 -8.25
CA GLY A 204 -24.11 -30.04 -8.52
C GLY A 204 -24.75 -29.19 -9.60
N VAL A 205 -24.08 -28.12 -10.03
CA VAL A 205 -24.37 -27.38 -11.26
C VAL A 205 -23.07 -27.34 -12.01
N ASP A 206 -23.05 -27.61 -13.30
CA ASP A 206 -21.83 -27.48 -14.16
C ASP A 206 -21.41 -26.01 -14.31
N ASN A 207 -21.21 -25.32 -13.20
CA ASN A 207 -20.83 -23.92 -13.13
C ASN A 207 -19.47 -23.80 -12.46
N GLU A 208 -18.47 -23.53 -13.23
CA GLU A 208 -17.13 -23.20 -12.77
C GLU A 208 -16.77 -21.79 -13.21
N THR A 209 -16.24 -20.99 -12.29
CA THR A 209 -15.69 -19.69 -12.63
C THR A 209 -14.20 -19.69 -12.32
N SER A 210 -13.39 -19.37 -13.29
CA SER A 210 -11.94 -19.20 -13.12
C SER A 210 -11.50 -17.79 -13.55
N GLY A 211 -10.47 -17.27 -12.93
CA GLY A 211 -9.96 -15.95 -13.26
C GLY A 211 -8.45 -15.85 -13.10
N ASN A 212 -7.86 -14.96 -13.88
CA ASN A 212 -6.45 -14.60 -13.76
C ASN A 212 -6.27 -13.08 -13.78
N ASP A 213 -5.16 -12.63 -13.20
CA ASP A 213 -4.76 -11.23 -13.13
C ASP A 213 -3.24 -11.15 -13.14
N ILE A 214 -2.68 -10.39 -14.06
CA ILE A 214 -1.24 -10.11 -14.14
C ILE A 214 -1.06 -8.60 -14.07
N ARG A 215 -0.25 -8.15 -13.11
CA ARG A 215 0.08 -6.74 -12.94
C ARG A 215 1.57 -6.51 -12.96
N ILE A 216 2.00 -5.48 -13.65
CA ILE A 216 3.39 -5.05 -13.75
C ILE A 216 3.46 -3.61 -13.28
N GLY A 217 4.25 -3.34 -12.23
CA GLY A 217 4.48 -2.02 -11.68
C GLY A 217 5.94 -1.61 -11.80
N LEU A 218 6.21 -0.45 -12.38
CA LEU A 218 7.52 0.19 -12.37
C LEU A 218 7.42 1.48 -11.56
N ASN A 219 8.28 1.65 -10.56
CA ASN A 219 8.26 2.83 -9.69
C ASN A 219 9.67 3.41 -9.57
N GLY A 220 9.75 4.73 -9.43
CA GLY A 220 11.00 5.45 -9.29
C GLY A 220 10.90 6.65 -8.38
N ARG A 221 11.98 6.88 -7.62
CA ARG A 221 12.22 8.10 -6.84
C ARG A 221 13.64 8.57 -7.12
N PHE A 222 13.79 9.86 -7.33
CA PHE A 222 15.07 10.53 -7.56
C PHE A 222 15.15 11.70 -6.60
N TYR A 223 16.31 11.88 -5.97
CA TYR A 223 16.57 13.00 -5.07
C TYR A 223 17.83 13.71 -5.55
N LEU A 224 17.65 14.94 -5.95
CA LEU A 224 18.71 15.84 -6.45
C LEU A 224 19.02 16.85 -5.34
N PRO A 225 20.22 16.84 -4.75
CA PRO A 225 20.63 17.89 -3.83
C PRO A 225 20.59 19.26 -4.54
N MET A 226 19.91 20.23 -3.94
CA MET A 226 19.84 21.60 -4.44
C MET A 226 20.72 22.54 -3.59
N GLU A 227 20.59 22.40 -2.27
CA GLU A 227 21.34 23.13 -1.24
C GLU A 227 21.54 22.22 -0.04
N ASP A 228 22.33 22.62 0.95
CA ASP A 228 22.66 21.80 2.13
C ASP A 228 21.44 21.21 2.85
N GLN A 229 20.29 21.87 2.79
CA GLN A 229 19.08 21.48 3.50
C GLN A 229 17.90 21.18 2.57
N VAL A 230 18.08 21.22 1.25
CA VAL A 230 17.01 21.07 0.28
C VAL A 230 17.39 20.04 -0.79
N GLU A 231 16.53 19.06 -0.97
CA GLU A 231 16.58 18.11 -2.09
C GLU A 231 15.34 18.30 -2.97
N LEU A 232 15.50 18.23 -4.28
CA LEU A 232 14.38 18.08 -5.20
C LEU A 232 14.06 16.58 -5.32
N ALA A 233 12.90 16.17 -4.86
CA ALA A 233 12.39 14.84 -5.10
C ALA A 233 11.59 14.79 -6.40
N ILE A 234 11.87 13.80 -7.25
CA ILE A 234 11.08 13.46 -8.45
C ILE A 234 10.57 12.05 -8.24
N ILE A 235 9.27 11.85 -8.43
CA ILE A 235 8.62 10.55 -8.27
C ILE A 235 7.90 10.17 -9.56
N GLY A 236 7.83 8.89 -9.85
CA GLY A 236 7.07 8.39 -10.99
C GLY A 236 6.71 6.92 -10.86
N GLY A 237 5.64 6.53 -11.51
CA GLY A 237 5.22 5.15 -11.55
C GLY A 237 4.34 4.85 -12.75
N ILE A 238 4.44 3.62 -13.23
CA ILE A 238 3.59 3.06 -14.30
C ILE A 238 3.10 1.71 -13.81
N ASN A 239 1.80 1.47 -13.94
CA ASN A 239 1.17 0.19 -13.68
C ASN A 239 0.43 -0.27 -14.90
N LEU A 240 0.60 -1.54 -15.24
CA LEU A 240 -0.11 -2.26 -16.29
C LEU A 240 -0.82 -3.45 -15.65
N GLY A 241 -2.09 -3.64 -15.97
CA GLY A 241 -2.88 -4.77 -15.53
C GLY A 241 -3.54 -5.47 -16.71
N PHE A 242 -3.54 -6.80 -16.67
CA PHE A 242 -4.21 -7.66 -17.64
C PHE A 242 -4.89 -8.79 -16.87
N GLY A 243 -6.15 -9.05 -17.16
CA GLY A 243 -6.84 -10.13 -16.49
C GLY A 243 -8.01 -10.64 -17.31
N GLY A 244 -8.59 -11.73 -16.84
CA GLY A 244 -9.76 -12.29 -17.44
C GLY A 244 -10.47 -13.25 -16.49
N ILE A 245 -11.76 -13.46 -16.76
CA ILE A 245 -12.60 -14.45 -16.10
C ILE A 245 -13.29 -15.28 -17.16
N THR A 246 -13.37 -16.58 -16.90
CA THR A 246 -14.17 -17.51 -17.68
C THR A 246 -15.20 -18.13 -16.74
N GLN A 247 -16.46 -18.06 -17.14
CA GLN A 247 -17.57 -18.73 -16.50
C GLN A 247 -18.05 -19.86 -17.41
N SER A 248 -18.05 -21.07 -16.91
CA SER A 248 -18.60 -22.25 -17.58
C SER A 248 -19.95 -22.58 -16.96
N ALA A 249 -21.02 -22.54 -17.75
CA ALA A 249 -22.37 -22.84 -17.28
C ALA A 249 -23.11 -23.69 -18.32
N GLY A 250 -23.47 -24.93 -17.94
CA GLY A 250 -24.26 -25.81 -18.80
C GLY A 250 -23.58 -26.17 -20.13
N GLY A 251 -22.25 -26.15 -20.20
CA GLY A 251 -21.46 -26.41 -21.40
C GLY A 251 -21.22 -25.20 -22.29
N ASN A 252 -21.60 -24.01 -21.87
CA ASN A 252 -21.27 -22.75 -22.53
C ASN A 252 -20.24 -21.98 -21.68
N ASP A 253 -19.17 -21.53 -22.30
CA ASP A 253 -18.17 -20.69 -21.68
C ASP A 253 -18.41 -19.23 -22.07
N VAL A 254 -18.52 -18.37 -21.08
CA VAL A 254 -18.51 -16.91 -21.25
C VAL A 254 -17.23 -16.39 -20.61
N SER A 255 -16.43 -15.68 -21.39
CA SER A 255 -15.20 -15.07 -20.89
C SER A 255 -15.29 -13.54 -20.95
N SER A 256 -14.58 -12.90 -20.03
CA SER A 256 -14.37 -11.46 -20.07
C SER A 256 -12.89 -11.16 -19.86
N SER A 257 -12.40 -10.12 -20.52
CA SER A 257 -11.03 -9.63 -20.34
C SER A 257 -11.03 -8.20 -19.82
N ASN A 258 -9.95 -7.82 -19.16
CA ASN A 258 -9.75 -6.46 -18.72
C ASN A 258 -8.30 -6.00 -18.96
N PHE A 259 -8.17 -4.72 -19.18
CA PHE A 259 -6.89 -4.01 -19.30
C PHE A 259 -6.91 -2.77 -18.43
N ASP A 260 -5.82 -2.51 -17.74
CA ASP A 260 -5.63 -1.31 -16.90
C ASP A 260 -4.26 -0.69 -17.14
N LEU A 261 -4.22 0.62 -17.24
CA LEU A 261 -2.99 1.41 -17.28
C LEU A 261 -3.11 2.56 -16.28
N GLY A 262 -2.11 2.71 -15.42
CA GLY A 262 -1.96 3.84 -14.53
C GLY A 262 -0.58 4.48 -14.68
N ILE A 263 -0.53 5.80 -14.72
CA ILE A 263 0.72 6.58 -14.79
C ILE A 263 0.64 7.71 -13.78
N ILE A 264 1.71 7.91 -13.02
CA ILE A 264 1.87 9.08 -12.15
C ILE A 264 3.26 9.67 -12.31
N ALA A 265 3.35 10.99 -12.26
CA ALA A 265 4.61 11.71 -12.19
C ALA A 265 4.45 12.93 -11.29
N GLY A 266 5.44 13.20 -10.46
CA GLY A 266 5.42 14.33 -9.55
C GLY A 266 6.83 14.82 -9.20
N ALA A 267 6.90 16.05 -8.72
CA ALA A 267 8.17 16.61 -8.24
C ALA A 267 7.92 17.68 -7.18
N GLY A 268 8.89 17.85 -6.29
CA GLY A 268 8.86 18.91 -5.31
C GLY A 268 9.98 18.84 -4.28
N PRO A 269 10.14 19.88 -3.46
CA PRO A 269 11.21 19.96 -2.49
C PRO A 269 11.01 19.07 -1.27
N VAL A 270 12.12 18.58 -0.75
CA VAL A 270 12.24 17.98 0.58
C VAL A 270 13.21 18.81 1.40
N TYR A 271 12.72 19.41 2.46
CA TYR A 271 13.49 20.23 3.39
C TYR A 271 13.96 19.40 4.59
N LYS A 272 15.23 19.57 4.97
CA LYS A 272 15.87 18.99 6.16
C LYS A 272 16.27 20.10 7.12
N LEU A 273 15.37 20.52 7.98
CA LEU A 273 15.52 21.69 8.86
C LEU A 273 15.84 21.23 10.29
N GLY A 274 17.08 20.84 10.53
CA GLY A 274 17.52 20.37 11.85
C GLY A 274 16.73 19.16 12.33
N LYS A 275 15.75 19.39 13.23
CA LYS A 275 14.85 18.34 13.78
C LYS A 275 13.58 18.12 12.93
N ALA A 276 13.39 18.83 11.83
CA ALA A 276 12.21 18.71 11.00
C ALA A 276 12.57 18.21 9.58
N ARG A 277 11.71 17.38 9.03
CA ARG A 277 11.69 16.99 7.62
C ARG A 277 10.35 17.34 7.04
N ILE A 278 10.33 18.06 5.93
CA ILE A 278 9.12 18.51 5.25
C ILE A 278 9.25 18.16 3.78
N GLY A 279 8.35 17.35 3.27
CA GLY A 279 8.25 17.05 1.84
C GLY A 279 6.99 17.68 1.26
N ALA A 280 7.09 18.33 0.13
CA ALA A 280 5.96 18.87 -0.60
C ALA A 280 6.16 18.60 -2.09
N TYR A 281 5.17 18.06 -2.80
CA TYR A 281 5.27 17.82 -4.23
C TYR A 281 3.94 17.99 -4.94
N GLY A 282 4.03 18.50 -6.16
CA GLY A 282 2.93 18.46 -7.10
C GLY A 282 2.98 17.20 -7.95
N PHE A 283 1.85 16.67 -8.36
CA PHE A 283 1.80 15.50 -9.21
C PHE A 283 0.67 15.55 -10.24
N LEU A 284 0.85 14.77 -11.29
CA LEU A 284 -0.11 14.50 -12.34
C LEU A 284 -0.36 12.99 -12.38
N GLY A 285 -1.61 12.59 -12.61
CA GLY A 285 -2.00 11.20 -12.75
C GLY A 285 -2.86 10.98 -13.98
N PHE A 286 -2.69 9.83 -14.60
CA PHE A 286 -3.54 9.32 -15.67
C PHE A 286 -3.84 7.86 -15.40
N SER A 287 -5.09 7.45 -15.55
CA SER A 287 -5.45 6.04 -15.57
C SER A 287 -6.54 5.77 -16.60
N THR A 288 -6.48 4.59 -17.19
CA THR A 288 -7.53 4.07 -18.05
C THR A 288 -7.75 2.59 -17.78
N SER A 289 -9.00 2.17 -17.87
CA SER A 289 -9.39 0.77 -17.77
C SER A 289 -10.34 0.43 -18.89
N SER A 290 -10.31 -0.82 -19.37
CA SER A 290 -11.30 -1.36 -20.29
C SER A 290 -11.68 -2.76 -19.86
N GLN A 291 -12.93 -3.10 -20.06
CA GLN A 291 -13.46 -4.44 -19.84
C GLN A 291 -14.23 -4.85 -21.09
N ASP A 292 -13.90 -6.03 -21.62
CA ASP A 292 -14.55 -6.68 -22.73
C ASP A 292 -15.19 -7.98 -22.20
N PRO A 293 -16.51 -8.07 -22.09
CA PRO A 293 -17.19 -9.27 -21.61
C PRO A 293 -17.25 -10.40 -22.63
N ASN A 294 -16.65 -10.24 -23.83
CA ASN A 294 -16.57 -11.25 -24.90
C ASN A 294 -17.90 -12.00 -25.12
N THR A 295 -19.00 -11.26 -25.10
CA THR A 295 -20.31 -11.75 -25.51
C THR A 295 -20.45 -11.56 -27.02
N ASP A 296 -21.23 -12.38 -27.71
CA ASP A 296 -21.46 -12.26 -29.18
C ASP A 296 -22.18 -10.93 -29.58
N GLN A 297 -22.29 -10.00 -28.65
CA GLN A 297 -22.89 -8.67 -28.86
C GLN A 297 -21.79 -7.62 -28.93
N ASP A 298 -21.62 -7.01 -30.09
CA ASP A 298 -20.57 -6.00 -30.39
C ASP A 298 -20.63 -4.71 -29.52
N ASN A 299 -21.45 -4.61 -28.48
CA ASN A 299 -21.72 -3.39 -27.72
C ASN A 299 -21.55 -3.54 -26.20
N ASP A 300 -20.90 -4.59 -25.71
CA ASP A 300 -20.80 -4.83 -24.25
C ASP A 300 -19.53 -4.26 -23.60
N ASP A 301 -18.65 -3.60 -24.37
CA ASP A 301 -17.41 -3.03 -23.86
C ASP A 301 -17.65 -1.83 -22.96
N SER A 302 -16.98 -1.82 -21.83
CA SER A 302 -16.97 -0.66 -20.93
C SER A 302 -15.55 -0.11 -20.76
N SER A 303 -15.43 1.19 -20.64
CA SER A 303 -14.13 1.83 -20.41
C SER A 303 -14.23 3.01 -19.45
N GLY A 304 -13.15 3.24 -18.73
CA GLY A 304 -13.01 4.37 -17.82
C GLY A 304 -11.67 5.07 -18.03
N THR A 305 -11.68 6.39 -17.94
CA THR A 305 -10.47 7.21 -17.97
C THR A 305 -10.53 8.22 -16.85
N SER A 306 -9.42 8.41 -16.13
CA SER A 306 -9.28 9.42 -15.08
C SER A 306 -7.99 10.20 -15.26
N ILE A 307 -8.08 11.50 -15.13
CA ILE A 307 -6.95 12.43 -15.16
C ILE A 307 -6.94 13.21 -13.85
N THR A 308 -5.82 13.23 -13.14
CA THR A 308 -5.61 14.08 -11.98
C THR A 308 -4.73 15.25 -12.36
N ILE A 309 -5.27 16.46 -12.18
CA ILE A 309 -4.55 17.71 -12.45
C ILE A 309 -5.24 18.92 -11.78
N PRO A 310 -4.58 19.67 -10.89
CA PRO A 310 -3.34 19.31 -10.19
C PRO A 310 -3.59 18.35 -9.03
N GLY A 311 -2.58 17.56 -8.69
CA GLY A 311 -2.44 16.94 -7.38
C GLY A 311 -1.35 17.65 -6.58
N VAL A 312 -1.54 17.81 -5.28
CA VAL A 312 -0.55 18.37 -4.34
C VAL A 312 -0.53 17.52 -3.09
N HIS A 313 0.65 17.16 -2.66
CA HIS A 313 0.86 16.42 -1.42
C HIS A 313 1.90 17.13 -0.56
N MET A 314 1.67 17.18 0.75
CA MET A 314 2.61 17.67 1.75
C MET A 314 2.66 16.71 2.93
N ALA A 315 3.86 16.48 3.46
CA ALA A 315 4.06 15.72 4.69
C ALA A 315 5.19 16.31 5.51
N MET A 316 5.07 16.17 6.83
CA MET A 316 6.11 16.62 7.75
C MET A 316 6.32 15.62 8.89
N GLU A 317 7.57 15.53 9.33
CA GLU A 317 7.98 14.83 10.56
C GLU A 317 8.88 15.78 11.36
N VAL A 318 8.59 15.95 12.64
CA VAL A 318 9.31 16.85 13.53
C VAL A 318 9.70 16.11 14.81
N ASP A 319 10.99 16.10 15.14
CA ASP A 319 11.50 15.62 16.42
C ASP A 319 11.30 16.72 17.47
N VAL A 320 10.12 16.75 18.13
CA VAL A 320 9.79 17.74 19.14
C VAL A 320 10.73 17.64 20.34
N THR A 321 11.01 16.39 20.75
CA THR A 321 12.02 16.03 21.75
C THR A 321 12.77 14.80 21.25
N ASP A 322 13.79 14.35 21.98
CA ASP A 322 14.53 13.13 21.61
C ASP A 322 13.68 11.85 21.74
N TRP A 323 12.57 11.91 22.47
CA TRP A 323 11.67 10.78 22.70
C TRP A 323 10.29 10.94 22.05
N PHE A 324 9.95 12.14 21.50
CA PHE A 324 8.65 12.44 20.93
C PHE A 324 8.76 13.07 19.55
N LYS A 325 8.11 12.44 18.58
CA LYS A 325 8.01 12.89 17.19
C LYS A 325 6.55 13.23 16.88
N PHE A 326 6.36 14.32 16.16
CA PHE A 326 5.06 14.68 15.58
C PHE A 326 5.09 14.53 14.07
N ARG A 327 3.97 14.09 13.49
CA ARG A 327 3.82 13.87 12.04
C ARG A 327 2.49 14.39 11.56
N GLY A 328 2.48 14.82 10.30
CA GLY A 328 1.26 15.21 9.60
C GLY A 328 1.44 15.14 8.11
N GLY A 329 0.35 14.90 7.42
CA GLY A 329 0.29 14.91 5.97
C GLY A 329 -1.03 15.44 5.47
N LEU A 330 -1.04 15.97 4.26
CA LEU A 330 -2.23 16.40 3.56
C LEU A 330 -2.07 16.18 2.07
N GLU A 331 -3.19 15.97 1.40
CA GLU A 331 -3.26 15.85 -0.04
C GLU A 331 -4.50 16.57 -0.58
N TYR A 332 -4.34 17.18 -1.73
CA TYR A 332 -5.44 17.66 -2.55
C TYR A 332 -5.25 17.16 -3.97
N ALA A 333 -6.32 16.63 -4.57
CA ALA A 333 -6.34 16.19 -5.95
C ALA A 333 -7.62 16.63 -6.64
N TRP A 334 -7.50 17.18 -7.83
CA TRP A 334 -8.62 17.43 -8.73
C TRP A 334 -8.64 16.37 -9.81
N MET A 335 -9.78 15.69 -9.96
CA MET A 335 -9.94 14.57 -10.88
C MET A 335 -11.00 14.90 -11.94
N ILE A 336 -10.69 14.54 -13.17
CA ILE A 336 -11.59 14.54 -14.32
C ILE A 336 -11.75 13.09 -14.72
N GLN A 337 -12.97 12.57 -14.64
CA GLN A 337 -13.28 11.18 -14.94
C GLN A 337 -14.26 11.10 -16.10
N SER A 338 -14.09 10.11 -16.96
CA SER A 338 -15.02 9.75 -18.01
C SER A 338 -15.23 8.24 -17.98
N GLN A 339 -16.46 7.81 -18.06
CA GLN A 339 -16.85 6.40 -18.15
C GLN A 339 -17.77 6.22 -19.34
N SER A 340 -17.57 5.14 -20.08
CA SER A 340 -18.47 4.69 -21.14
C SER A 340 -19.01 3.32 -20.74
N ASP A 341 -20.32 3.15 -20.87
CA ASP A 341 -20.95 1.83 -20.71
C ASP A 341 -21.03 1.08 -22.04
N SER A 342 -21.44 -0.18 -21.96
CA SER A 342 -21.64 -1.07 -23.10
C SER A 342 -22.72 -0.58 -24.09
N ALA A 343 -23.60 0.30 -23.68
CA ALA A 343 -24.63 0.90 -24.56
C ALA A 343 -24.11 2.14 -25.29
N GLY A 344 -22.82 2.51 -25.14
CA GLY A 344 -22.21 3.68 -25.74
C GLY A 344 -22.58 5.00 -25.06
N ASN A 345 -23.21 4.95 -23.86
CA ASN A 345 -23.44 6.15 -23.06
C ASN A 345 -22.15 6.56 -22.38
N SER A 346 -21.80 7.81 -22.44
CA SER A 346 -20.64 8.34 -21.72
C SER A 346 -21.08 9.30 -20.63
N GLN A 347 -20.48 9.17 -19.46
CA GLN A 347 -20.65 10.07 -18.32
C GLN A 347 -19.31 10.67 -17.94
N GLY A 348 -19.27 11.99 -17.79
CA GLY A 348 -18.12 12.72 -17.30
C GLY A 348 -18.39 13.29 -15.91
N GLN A 349 -17.42 13.16 -15.00
CA GLN A 349 -17.48 13.74 -13.66
C GLN A 349 -16.18 14.47 -13.34
N ASN A 350 -16.33 15.64 -12.70
CA ASN A 350 -15.20 16.35 -12.11
C ASN A 350 -15.36 16.38 -10.61
N SER A 351 -14.32 16.04 -9.87
CA SER A 351 -14.36 16.04 -8.41
C SER A 351 -13.03 16.51 -7.84
N GLY A 352 -13.10 17.21 -6.70
CA GLY A 352 -11.95 17.52 -5.87
C GLY A 352 -11.93 16.62 -4.63
N SER A 353 -10.78 16.08 -4.30
CA SER A 353 -10.55 15.28 -3.10
C SER A 353 -9.56 16.01 -2.21
N PHE A 354 -9.86 16.13 -0.92
CA PHE A 354 -8.95 16.62 0.10
C PHE A 354 -8.86 15.61 1.23
N GLY A 355 -7.63 15.19 1.52
CA GLY A 355 -7.31 14.28 2.61
C GLY A 355 -6.25 14.89 3.53
N TRP A 356 -6.26 14.48 4.78
CA TRP A 356 -5.21 14.82 5.74
C TRP A 356 -5.09 13.72 6.79
N SER A 357 -3.93 13.64 7.40
CA SER A 357 -3.66 12.71 8.49
C SER A 357 -2.68 13.32 9.47
N GLY A 358 -2.61 12.76 10.65
CA GLY A 358 -1.67 13.15 11.68
C GLY A 358 -1.35 11.98 12.58
N GLY A 359 -0.24 12.11 13.31
CA GLY A 359 0.19 11.07 14.22
C GLY A 359 1.39 11.48 15.04
N PHE A 360 1.87 10.57 15.86
CA PHE A 360 3.05 10.78 16.67
C PHE A 360 3.85 9.49 16.86
N GLY A 361 5.13 9.65 17.14
CA GLY A 361 6.05 8.56 17.48
C GLY A 361 6.66 8.77 18.86
N LEU A 362 6.82 7.67 19.60
CA LEU A 362 7.51 7.60 20.88
C LEU A 362 8.78 6.77 20.70
N VAL A 363 9.93 7.33 21.03
CA VAL A 363 11.23 6.70 20.84
C VAL A 363 11.90 6.48 22.20
N PHE A 364 12.22 5.23 22.51
CA PHE A 364 12.86 4.83 23.76
C PHE A 364 14.05 3.91 23.46
N ASP A 365 15.25 4.50 23.31
CA ASP A 365 16.47 3.78 22.93
C ASP A 365 16.28 3.02 21.60
N LYS A 366 16.19 1.70 21.66
CA LYS A 366 16.00 0.80 20.50
C LYS A 366 14.53 0.53 20.15
N PHE A 367 13.61 1.03 20.93
CA PHE A 367 12.17 0.82 20.74
C PHE A 367 11.50 2.09 20.22
N THR A 368 10.67 1.93 19.21
CA THR A 368 9.82 3.00 18.68
C THR A 368 8.37 2.52 18.65
N ALA A 369 7.46 3.36 19.11
CA ALA A 369 6.03 3.16 18.97
C ALA A 369 5.43 4.31 18.17
N ASP A 370 4.75 4.01 17.09
CA ASP A 370 4.13 4.98 16.21
C ASP A 370 2.60 4.85 16.23
N PHE A 371 1.91 5.97 16.16
CA PHE A 371 0.46 6.07 16.17
C PHE A 371 0.00 6.98 15.05
N ALA A 372 -0.92 6.51 14.21
CA ALA A 372 -1.69 7.37 13.32
C ALA A 372 -3.03 7.71 14.01
N LEU A 373 -3.39 8.98 14.00
CA LEU A 373 -4.65 9.45 14.55
C LEU A 373 -5.77 9.28 13.52
N HIS A 374 -6.96 8.95 13.99
CA HIS A 374 -8.12 8.88 13.11
C HIS A 374 -8.55 10.28 12.66
N ASN A 375 -8.90 10.46 11.39
CA ASN A 375 -9.32 11.76 10.86
C ASN A 375 -10.50 12.34 11.62
N SER A 376 -11.47 11.49 11.99
CA SER A 376 -12.64 11.88 12.77
C SER A 376 -12.33 12.19 14.25
N PHE A 377 -11.13 11.86 14.76
CA PHE A 377 -10.73 12.22 16.12
C PHE A 377 -10.89 13.73 16.41
N PHE A 378 -10.54 14.58 15.44
CA PHE A 378 -10.63 16.03 15.60
C PHE A 378 -12.03 16.59 15.34
N THR A 379 -12.91 15.85 14.66
CA THR A 379 -14.26 16.31 14.29
C THR A 379 -15.34 15.76 15.19
N THR A 380 -15.23 14.52 15.66
CA THR A 380 -16.24 13.84 16.49
C THR A 380 -15.76 13.59 17.91
N GLY A 381 -14.47 13.81 18.20
CA GLY A 381 -13.85 13.57 19.49
C GLY A 381 -13.59 12.08 19.79
N PRO A 382 -12.70 11.78 20.75
CA PRO A 382 -12.35 10.42 21.12
C PRO A 382 -13.43 9.75 21.98
N ASN A 383 -13.57 8.42 21.86
CA ASN A 383 -14.54 7.62 22.61
C ASN A 383 -14.49 7.84 24.13
N PHE A 384 -13.32 8.02 24.72
CA PHE A 384 -13.16 8.23 26.16
C PHE A 384 -13.68 9.60 26.65
N LEU A 385 -14.01 10.53 25.75
CA LEU A 385 -14.68 11.79 26.04
C LEU A 385 -16.14 11.83 25.54
N GLY A 386 -16.70 10.66 25.19
CA GLY A 386 -18.07 10.56 24.67
C GLY A 386 -18.18 10.73 23.13
N GLY A 387 -17.06 10.80 22.42
CA GLY A 387 -17.05 10.79 20.96
C GLY A 387 -17.23 9.39 20.34
N GLY A 388 -17.48 9.34 19.05
CA GLY A 388 -17.79 8.10 18.31
C GLY A 388 -16.57 7.32 17.80
N THR A 389 -15.33 7.79 17.98
CA THR A 389 -14.14 7.21 17.33
C THR A 389 -13.04 6.81 18.30
N GLY A 390 -12.30 5.77 17.94
CA GLY A 390 -11.07 5.39 18.61
C GLY A 390 -10.01 6.51 18.53
N PHE A 391 -9.07 6.51 19.48
CA PHE A 391 -7.99 7.51 19.53
C PHE A 391 -7.05 7.38 18.33
N ALA A 392 -6.62 6.17 18.03
CA ALA A 392 -5.71 5.88 16.93
C ALA A 392 -6.39 5.06 15.83
N ALA A 393 -6.08 5.37 14.59
CA ALA A 393 -6.46 4.59 13.43
C ALA A 393 -5.58 3.34 13.29
N SER A 394 -4.30 3.45 13.65
CA SER A 394 -3.36 2.33 13.68
C SER A 394 -2.22 2.62 14.66
N ALA A 395 -1.55 1.56 15.09
CA ALA A 395 -0.33 1.65 15.88
C ALA A 395 0.72 0.68 15.35
N SER A 396 1.98 1.04 15.47
CA SER A 396 3.10 0.14 15.20
C SER A 396 4.11 0.18 16.34
N ALA A 397 4.80 -0.93 16.52
CA ALA A 397 5.89 -1.07 17.46
C ALA A 397 7.10 -1.64 16.73
N ALA A 398 8.25 -0.97 16.81
CA ALA A 398 9.48 -1.39 16.19
C ALA A 398 10.60 -1.51 17.23
N TYR A 399 11.44 -2.52 17.08
CA TYR A 399 12.61 -2.74 17.92
C TYR A 399 13.85 -2.98 17.05
N SER A 400 14.87 -2.16 17.25
CA SER A 400 16.19 -2.31 16.62
C SER A 400 17.13 -3.09 17.53
N PHE A 401 17.74 -4.19 17.07
CA PHE A 401 18.56 -5.09 17.90
C PHE A 401 20.02 -5.18 17.48
#